data_84ff6e2b38337a52d189281c52722b91
#
_entry.id   84ff6e2b38337a52d189281c52722b91
#
_cell.length_a   1.000
_cell.length_b   1.000
_cell.length_c   1.000
_cell.angle_alpha   90.00
_cell.angle_beta   90.00
_cell.angle_gamma   90.00
#
_symmetry.space_group_name_H-M   'P 1'
#
loop_
_entity.id
_entity.type
_entity.pdbx_description
1 polymer ?
#
loop_
_entity_poly.entity_id
_entity_poly.type
_entity_poly.pdbx_seq_one_letter_code
_entity_poly.pdbx_strand_id
1 'polypeptide(L)'
;MNLGELETATTYNLPIKVLVLNNYGDGMVRQWQKLYFGNRFSGSDKSLRQKDFVKTAEADGFGFAGRLNEKGKLRETLKKFVEFDGPAFLEVIVDPDACVYPMIGPGMGYKEMITGDFIVGRSPADDRSERPNLTDSF
;
A
#
# COMPACT_ATOMS: atom_id res chain seq x y z
N MET A 1 -13.29 3.92 2.83
CA MET A 1 -14.52 3.45 3.42
C MET A 1 -15.07 4.42 4.44
N ASN A 2 -14.38 4.95 5.39
CA ASN A 2 -14.91 5.83 6.45
C ASN A 2 -14.79 7.34 6.12
N LEU A 3 -15.16 7.75 4.92
CA LEU A 3 -15.05 9.15 4.52
C LEU A 3 -16.05 10.06 5.25
N GLY A 4 -17.21 9.52 5.64
CA GLY A 4 -18.18 10.28 6.44
C GLY A 4 -17.67 10.71 7.81
N GLU A 5 -16.66 10.01 8.34
CA GLU A 5 -16.06 10.36 9.64
C GLU A 5 -15.08 11.54 9.58
N LEU A 6 -14.69 11.96 8.38
CA LEU A 6 -13.76 13.10 8.21
C LEU A 6 -14.41 14.40 8.67
N GLU A 7 -15.68 14.61 8.35
CA GLU A 7 -16.45 15.77 8.81
C GLU A 7 -16.58 15.79 10.33
N THR A 8 -16.77 14.63 10.97
CA THR A 8 -16.80 14.51 12.42
C THR A 8 -15.49 14.99 13.04
N ALA A 9 -14.35 14.59 12.45
CA ALA A 9 -13.03 15.00 12.93
C ALA A 9 -12.82 16.51 12.87
N THR A 10 -13.27 17.17 11.81
CA THR A 10 -13.14 18.62 11.65
C THR A 10 -14.14 19.39 12.49
N THR A 11 -15.38 18.89 12.58
CA THR A 11 -16.44 19.49 13.42
C THR A 11 -16.00 19.61 14.89
N TYR A 12 -15.33 18.59 15.41
CA TYR A 12 -14.86 18.59 16.79
C TYR A 12 -13.38 19.02 16.93
N ASN A 13 -12.76 19.49 15.85
CA ASN A 13 -11.35 19.88 15.80
C ASN A 13 -10.42 18.85 16.43
N LEU A 14 -10.65 17.58 16.15
CA LEU A 14 -9.83 16.49 16.69
C LEU A 14 -8.43 16.54 16.07
N PRO A 15 -7.34 16.48 16.86
CA PRO A 15 -5.97 16.60 16.34
C PRO A 15 -5.50 15.28 15.69
N ILE A 16 -6.33 14.70 14.84
CA ILE A 16 -6.01 13.46 14.12
C ILE A 16 -5.21 13.73 12.86
N LYS A 17 -4.37 12.76 12.50
CA LYS A 17 -3.56 12.78 11.31
C LYS A 17 -3.98 11.62 10.40
N VAL A 18 -4.61 11.96 9.29
CA VAL A 18 -5.08 10.98 8.29
C VAL A 18 -4.06 10.88 7.16
N LEU A 19 -3.39 9.73 7.06
CA LEU A 19 -2.43 9.44 5.99
C LEU A 19 -3.03 8.42 5.03
N VAL A 20 -3.18 8.79 3.76
CA VAL A 20 -3.65 7.90 2.69
C VAL A 20 -2.47 7.52 1.80
N LEU A 21 -2.12 6.24 1.77
CA LEU A 21 -1.19 5.69 0.78
C LEU A 21 -1.98 5.30 -0.46
N ASN A 22 -1.86 6.09 -1.52
CA ASN A 22 -2.64 5.93 -2.73
C ASN A 22 -1.81 5.28 -3.85
N ASN A 23 -2.13 4.04 -4.16
CA ASN A 23 -1.57 3.27 -5.29
C ASN A 23 -2.55 3.16 -6.47
N TYR A 24 -3.60 3.96 -6.50
CA TYR A 24 -4.65 3.96 -7.54
C TYR A 24 -5.35 2.62 -7.77
N GLY A 25 -5.34 1.73 -6.79
CA GLY A 25 -5.96 0.42 -6.96
C GLY A 25 -6.11 -0.38 -5.68
N ASP A 26 -6.78 -1.51 -5.80
CA ASP A 26 -6.86 -2.50 -4.75
C ASP A 26 -5.65 -3.44 -4.87
N GLY A 27 -4.51 -3.03 -4.28
CA GLY A 27 -3.18 -3.57 -4.53
C GLY A 27 -3.06 -5.08 -4.44
N MET A 28 -3.56 -5.70 -3.37
CA MET A 28 -3.52 -7.16 -3.21
C MET A 28 -4.38 -7.86 -4.28
N VAL A 29 -5.54 -7.31 -4.63
CA VAL A 29 -6.41 -7.87 -5.69
C VAL A 29 -5.69 -7.77 -7.04
N ARG A 30 -5.06 -6.63 -7.35
CA ARG A 30 -4.24 -6.47 -8.56
C ARG A 30 -3.10 -7.46 -8.62
N GLN A 31 -2.39 -7.69 -7.50
CA GLN A 31 -1.30 -8.66 -7.43
C GLN A 31 -1.77 -10.07 -7.80
N TRP A 32 -2.91 -10.51 -7.28
CA TRP A 32 -3.51 -11.79 -7.64
C TRP A 32 -3.91 -11.84 -9.12
N GLN A 33 -4.51 -10.78 -9.63
CA GLN A 33 -4.90 -10.69 -11.04
C GLN A 33 -3.69 -10.72 -11.97
N LYS A 34 -2.57 -10.11 -11.54
CA LYS A 34 -1.30 -10.16 -12.26
C LYS A 34 -0.73 -11.58 -12.29
N LEU A 35 -0.73 -12.27 -11.15
CA LEU A 35 -0.11 -13.59 -11.01
C LEU A 35 -0.93 -14.71 -11.68
N TYR A 36 -2.26 -14.68 -11.57
CA TYR A 36 -3.09 -15.82 -11.91
C TYR A 36 -4.12 -15.55 -13.02
N PHE A 37 -4.34 -14.29 -13.40
CA PHE A 37 -5.40 -13.93 -14.33
C PHE A 37 -4.88 -13.13 -15.55
N GLY A 38 -3.60 -13.24 -15.89
CA GLY A 38 -3.03 -12.63 -17.09
C GLY A 38 -3.22 -11.12 -17.16
N ASN A 39 -3.02 -10.41 -16.05
CA ASN A 39 -3.17 -8.94 -15.92
C ASN A 39 -4.60 -8.42 -16.24
N ARG A 40 -5.62 -9.23 -16.08
CA ARG A 40 -7.01 -8.78 -16.23
C ARG A 40 -7.48 -8.09 -14.97
N PHE A 41 -7.25 -6.78 -14.88
CA PHE A 41 -7.54 -5.93 -13.71
C PHE A 41 -9.03 -5.54 -13.67
N SER A 42 -9.91 -6.47 -13.34
CA SER A 42 -11.33 -6.21 -13.24
C SER A 42 -11.70 -5.66 -11.88
N GLY A 43 -12.25 -4.45 -11.85
CA GLY A 43 -12.72 -3.77 -10.63
C GLY A 43 -11.64 -3.30 -9.66
N SER A 44 -10.36 -3.66 -9.86
CA SER A 44 -9.24 -3.35 -8.98
C SER A 44 -8.44 -2.12 -9.38
N ASP A 45 -8.55 -1.70 -10.63
CA ASP A 45 -7.88 -0.51 -11.17
C ASP A 45 -8.78 0.71 -11.02
N LYS A 46 -8.32 1.70 -10.27
CA LYS A 46 -9.03 2.96 -10.02
C LYS A 46 -8.46 4.12 -10.87
N SER A 47 -7.51 3.85 -11.77
CA SER A 47 -6.83 4.89 -12.56
C SER A 47 -7.77 5.65 -13.51
N LEU A 48 -8.84 5.01 -13.99
CA LEU A 48 -9.82 5.64 -14.88
C LEU A 48 -10.69 6.70 -14.19
N ARG A 49 -10.93 6.56 -12.90
CA ARG A 49 -11.70 7.51 -12.08
C ARG A 49 -11.04 7.65 -10.72
N GLN A 50 -9.98 8.42 -10.72
CA GLN A 50 -9.27 8.71 -9.47
C GLN A 50 -10.10 9.64 -8.61
N LYS A 51 -10.33 9.22 -7.36
CA LYS A 51 -10.86 10.12 -6.35
C LYS A 51 -9.77 11.11 -5.96
N ASP A 52 -10.11 12.39 -5.94
CA ASP A 52 -9.23 13.41 -5.37
C ASP A 52 -9.46 13.47 -3.85
N PHE A 53 -8.60 12.78 -3.12
CA PHE A 53 -8.69 12.72 -1.66
C PHE A 53 -8.38 14.04 -0.99
N VAL A 54 -7.48 14.86 -1.58
CA VAL A 54 -7.14 16.17 -1.04
C VAL A 54 -8.36 17.09 -1.12
N LYS A 55 -9.02 17.19 -2.29
CA LYS A 55 -10.24 17.99 -2.43
C LYS A 55 -11.37 17.51 -1.53
N THR A 56 -11.44 16.20 -1.28
CA THR A 56 -12.42 15.66 -0.32
C THR A 56 -12.12 16.16 1.09
N ALA A 57 -10.88 16.08 1.53
CA ALA A 57 -10.48 16.57 2.84
C ALA A 57 -10.66 18.08 3.00
N GLU A 58 -10.36 18.85 1.95
CA GLU A 58 -10.62 20.31 1.91
C GLU A 58 -12.13 20.61 2.07
N ALA A 59 -12.99 19.88 1.36
CA ALA A 59 -14.44 20.01 1.46
C ALA A 59 -14.97 19.65 2.85
N ASP A 60 -14.36 18.67 3.52
CA ASP A 60 -14.67 18.24 4.88
C ASP A 60 -14.05 19.19 5.96
N GLY A 61 -13.32 20.24 5.56
CA GLY A 61 -12.82 21.28 6.46
C GLY A 61 -11.47 21.00 7.12
N PHE A 62 -10.64 20.11 6.57
CA PHE A 62 -9.27 19.92 7.07
C PHE A 62 -8.43 21.18 6.84
N GLY A 63 -7.84 21.73 7.91
CA GLY A 63 -7.00 22.91 7.82
C GLY A 63 -5.64 22.64 7.15
N PHE A 64 -5.18 21.40 7.16
CA PHE A 64 -4.07 20.91 6.36
C PHE A 64 -4.57 19.77 5.49
N ALA A 65 -4.57 19.95 4.18
CA ALA A 65 -4.83 18.91 3.19
C ALA A 65 -3.76 18.99 2.09
N GLY A 66 -2.97 17.92 1.95
CA GLY A 66 -1.83 17.92 1.03
C GLY A 66 -1.66 16.64 0.25
N ARG A 67 -0.94 16.72 -0.87
CA ARG A 67 -0.51 15.56 -1.66
C ARG A 67 1.00 15.52 -1.77
N LEU A 68 1.57 14.35 -1.50
CA LEU A 68 2.99 14.08 -1.65
C LEU A 68 3.20 13.08 -2.79
N ASN A 69 3.86 13.52 -3.86
CA ASN A 69 4.22 12.73 -5.03
C ASN A 69 5.72 12.80 -5.35
N GLU A 70 6.49 13.58 -4.57
CA GLU A 70 7.92 13.79 -4.78
C GLU A 70 8.71 13.27 -3.57
N LYS A 71 9.56 12.27 -3.77
CA LYS A 71 10.38 11.66 -2.72
C LYS A 71 11.28 12.70 -2.01
N GLY A 72 11.78 13.69 -2.73
CA GLY A 72 12.64 14.74 -2.17
C GLY A 72 11.96 15.62 -1.12
N LYS A 73 10.63 15.75 -1.21
CA LYS A 73 9.83 16.56 -0.27
C LYS A 73 9.30 15.77 0.94
N LEU A 74 9.60 14.48 1.01
CA LEU A 74 9.03 13.57 2.02
C LEU A 74 9.21 14.10 3.45
N ARG A 75 10.45 14.39 3.83
CA ARG A 75 10.78 14.78 5.21
C ARG A 75 10.10 16.11 5.60
N GLU A 76 10.16 17.09 4.72
CA GLU A 76 9.56 18.41 4.95
C GLU A 76 8.03 18.33 5.07
N THR A 77 7.39 17.60 4.12
CA THR A 77 5.93 17.45 4.10
C THR A 77 5.43 16.67 5.31
N LEU A 78 6.10 15.57 5.69
CA LEU A 78 5.74 14.81 6.88
C LEU A 78 5.91 15.65 8.16
N LYS A 79 6.95 16.46 8.25
CA LYS A 79 7.13 17.35 9.40
C LYS A 79 5.96 18.33 9.53
N LYS A 80 5.61 19.05 8.44
CA LYS A 80 4.46 19.97 8.41
C LYS A 80 3.15 19.27 8.77
N PHE A 81 2.94 18.06 8.25
CA PHE A 81 1.75 17.27 8.49
C PHE A 81 1.60 16.86 9.95
N VAL A 82 2.67 16.38 10.57
CA VAL A 82 2.65 15.91 11.97
C VAL A 82 2.56 17.08 12.94
N GLU A 83 3.27 18.18 12.68
CA GLU A 83 3.32 19.36 13.53
C GLU A 83 2.11 20.30 13.39
N PHE A 84 1.25 20.09 12.39
CA PHE A 84 0.07 20.90 12.20
C PHE A 84 -0.86 20.81 13.42
N ASP A 85 -1.31 21.94 13.94
CA ASP A 85 -2.26 21.99 15.06
C ASP A 85 -3.70 21.82 14.54
N GLY A 86 -4.32 20.68 14.87
CA GLY A 86 -5.66 20.32 14.41
C GLY A 86 -5.68 19.09 13.48
N PRO A 87 -6.84 18.82 12.86
CA PRO A 87 -7.01 17.71 11.93
C PRO A 87 -6.21 17.95 10.64
N ALA A 88 -5.38 16.98 10.25
CA ALA A 88 -4.55 17.09 9.06
C ALA A 88 -4.71 15.85 8.16
N PHE A 89 -4.72 16.09 6.86
CA PHE A 89 -4.87 15.06 5.84
C PHE A 89 -3.70 15.09 4.85
N LEU A 90 -3.07 13.94 4.63
CA LEU A 90 -1.98 13.81 3.66
C LEU A 90 -2.21 12.60 2.77
N GLU A 91 -2.30 12.82 1.46
CA GLU A 91 -2.26 11.79 0.45
C GLU A 91 -0.82 11.59 -0.04
N VAL A 92 -0.31 10.38 0.06
CA VAL A 92 1.01 10.00 -0.47
C VAL A 92 0.80 9.08 -1.65
N ILE A 93 1.29 9.50 -2.82
CA ILE A 93 1.25 8.67 -4.01
C ILE A 93 2.37 7.64 -3.94
N VAL A 94 2.01 6.38 -4.05
CA VAL A 94 2.95 5.25 -4.02
C VAL A 94 2.87 4.47 -5.34
N ASP A 95 3.87 3.64 -5.58
CA ASP A 95 3.94 2.83 -6.80
C ASP A 95 2.72 1.91 -6.92
N PRO A 96 1.92 2.04 -8.00
CA PRO A 96 0.74 1.20 -8.23
C PRO A 96 1.08 -0.28 -8.48
N ASP A 97 2.32 -0.58 -8.88
CA ASP A 97 2.77 -1.93 -9.19
C ASP A 97 3.55 -2.59 -8.05
N ALA A 98 3.76 -1.88 -6.94
CA ALA A 98 4.35 -2.45 -5.75
C ALA A 98 3.50 -3.63 -5.23
N CYS A 99 4.14 -4.78 -5.07
CA CYS A 99 3.52 -6.01 -4.62
C CYS A 99 4.02 -6.40 -3.23
N VAL A 100 3.24 -7.24 -2.55
CA VAL A 100 3.59 -7.77 -1.23
C VAL A 100 4.25 -9.15 -1.41
N TYR A 101 5.53 -9.22 -1.11
CA TYR A 101 6.30 -10.46 -1.14
C TYR A 101 7.10 -10.62 0.16
N PRO A 102 7.43 -11.88 0.58
CA PRO A 102 7.07 -13.15 -0.05
C PRO A 102 5.58 -13.47 0.11
N MET A 103 5.04 -14.24 -0.83
CA MET A 103 3.64 -14.65 -0.84
C MET A 103 3.50 -16.16 -1.05
N ILE A 104 2.55 -16.80 -0.37
CA ILE A 104 2.21 -18.21 -0.58
C ILE A 104 0.98 -18.25 -1.50
N GLY A 105 1.12 -18.90 -2.65
CA GLY A 105 0.01 -19.08 -3.58
C GLY A 105 -0.93 -20.21 -3.15
N PRO A 106 -2.10 -20.31 -3.81
CA PRO A 106 -3.05 -21.37 -3.52
C PRO A 106 -2.43 -22.76 -3.68
N GLY A 107 -2.56 -23.61 -2.67
CA GLY A 107 -2.02 -24.98 -2.66
C GLY A 107 -0.51 -25.08 -2.49
N MET A 108 0.20 -23.97 -2.28
CA MET A 108 1.65 -23.94 -2.06
C MET A 108 2.01 -24.03 -0.59
N GLY A 109 3.16 -24.64 -0.30
CA GLY A 109 3.78 -24.63 1.02
C GLY A 109 4.79 -23.50 1.20
N TYR A 110 5.32 -23.34 2.41
CA TYR A 110 6.33 -22.33 2.71
C TYR A 110 7.60 -22.45 1.86
N LYS A 111 7.94 -23.66 1.39
CA LYS A 111 9.11 -23.91 0.53
C LYS A 111 8.91 -23.42 -0.90
N GLU A 112 7.67 -23.14 -1.28
CA GLU A 112 7.27 -22.76 -2.64
C GLU A 112 6.82 -21.28 -2.70
N MET A 113 7.20 -20.47 -1.70
CA MET A 113 6.85 -19.06 -1.67
C MET A 113 7.26 -18.34 -2.95
N ILE A 114 6.34 -17.52 -3.45
CA ILE A 114 6.62 -16.56 -4.50
C ILE A 114 7.40 -15.40 -3.88
N THR A 115 8.61 -15.18 -4.35
CA THR A 115 9.46 -14.06 -3.94
C THR A 115 9.46 -12.98 -5.01
N GLY A 116 9.58 -11.72 -4.61
CA GLY A 116 9.74 -10.62 -5.57
C GLY A 116 11.15 -10.55 -6.14
N ASP A 117 11.31 -9.79 -7.22
CA ASP A 117 12.58 -9.60 -7.95
C ASP A 117 13.71 -9.01 -7.09
N PHE A 118 13.37 -8.43 -5.92
CA PHE A 118 14.36 -7.90 -4.98
C PHE A 118 15.13 -8.99 -4.21
N ILE A 119 14.68 -10.25 -4.26
CA ILE A 119 15.41 -11.40 -3.70
C ILE A 119 16.26 -11.99 -4.82
N VAL A 120 17.37 -11.32 -5.12
CA VAL A 120 18.33 -11.77 -6.13
C VAL A 120 19.08 -13.00 -5.60
N GLY A 121 19.09 -14.10 -6.34
CA GLY A 121 20.00 -15.22 -6.14
C GLY A 121 19.41 -16.47 -5.51
N ARG A 122 18.09 -16.57 -5.34
CA ARG A 122 17.44 -17.84 -4.98
C ARG A 122 16.54 -18.35 -6.11
N SER A 123 17.13 -19.10 -7.02
CA SER A 123 16.32 -19.98 -7.86
C SER A 123 15.68 -21.07 -7.00
N PRO A 124 14.40 -21.43 -7.21
CA PRO A 124 13.79 -22.59 -6.54
C PRO A 124 14.56 -23.89 -6.77
N ALA A 125 15.41 -23.93 -7.79
CA ALA A 125 16.29 -25.06 -8.10
C ALA A 125 17.53 -25.12 -7.20
N ASP A 126 18.06 -23.98 -6.74
CA ASP A 126 19.28 -23.93 -5.92
C ASP A 126 19.06 -24.32 -4.45
N ASP A 127 17.81 -24.26 -3.98
CA ASP A 127 17.47 -24.55 -2.57
C ASP A 127 17.21 -26.04 -2.28
N ARG A 128 17.17 -26.89 -3.32
CA ARG A 128 16.84 -28.31 -3.16
C ARG A 128 18.03 -29.21 -2.84
N SER A 129 19.25 -28.73 -3.02
CA SER A 129 20.45 -29.60 -2.92
C SER A 129 21.22 -29.51 -1.60
N GLU A 130 20.93 -28.55 -0.70
CA GLU A 130 21.78 -28.28 0.47
C GLU A 130 21.08 -28.27 1.83
N ARG A 131 19.78 -28.61 1.93
CA ARG A 131 19.14 -28.66 3.24
C ARG A 131 19.09 -30.09 3.77
N PRO A 132 19.69 -30.34 4.95
CA PRO A 132 19.48 -31.60 5.62
C PRO A 132 18.00 -31.84 5.89
N ASN A 133 17.51 -32.99 5.57
CA ASN A 133 16.14 -33.40 5.82
C ASN A 133 15.88 -33.33 7.32
N LEU A 134 15.02 -32.38 7.75
CA LEU A 134 14.67 -32.22 9.17
C LEU A 134 13.93 -33.43 9.76
N THR A 135 13.59 -34.42 8.93
CA THR A 135 13.01 -35.70 9.38
C THR A 135 14.04 -36.69 9.88
N ASP A 136 15.35 -36.44 9.66
CA ASP A 136 16.41 -37.37 10.09
C ASP A 136 16.95 -37.06 11.51
N SER A 137 16.28 -36.16 12.24
CA SER A 137 16.68 -35.69 13.58
C SER A 137 15.68 -36.02 14.69
N PHE A 138 14.73 -36.93 14.44
CA PHE A 138 13.82 -37.46 15.47
C PHE A 138 13.80 -38.96 15.50
#